data_56068a046a06a162bfcf4c8aaa637011
#
_entry.id   56068a046a06a162bfcf4c8aaa637011
#
_cell.length_a   1.000
_cell.length_b   1.000
_cell.length_c   1.000
_cell.angle_alpha   90.00
_cell.angle_beta   90.00
_cell.angle_gamma   90.00
#
_symmetry.space_group_name_H-M   'P 1'
#
loop_
_entity.id
_entity.type
_entity.pdbx_description
1 polymer ?
#
loop_
_entity_poly.entity_id
_entity_poly.type
_entity_poly.pdbx_seq_one_letter_code
_entity_poly.pdbx_strand_id
1 'polypeptide(L)'
;FTVSYDARGKITAMEDAQGNVTRYGYDALNRMTESIDGKGNVTRYTYDIMGNVTRVENAEGNCQSYEYNASGKVTKVTDFDGESIQREYNVLNRPSKIIDKEGRETLLTYDSMWNLARVTAPDGARTTYLYNEENLLSRIKYADGAVVRYTYDANGNRIGEEDENGAKTTFVYDALGRVVEVNGEEGLHYAYRYDGEGNLIEAEDALGNTVSMEYDGNGNLIKETNQLGESRSYAYTPLGDVESITDEAGRITCYRYQKGGLLEKIRYADGTEEAFTYDANGNLETHTLATGFVLRYGYDSMDRIVEITGSEGERKSYTYDALGNVTSMTDGEGNTTRYAYTLSGQLAKVTDALGNETEYQYDVCY
;
A
#
# COMPACT_ATOMS: atom_id res chain seq x y z
N PHE A 1 0.82 14.01 22.20
CA PHE A 1 0.00 14.69 21.17
C PHE A 1 -0.67 15.91 21.78
N THR A 2 -0.45 17.09 21.19
CA THR A 2 -1.18 18.32 21.54
C THR A 2 -1.98 18.77 20.32
N VAL A 3 -3.27 19.09 20.52
CA VAL A 3 -4.14 19.53 19.41
C VAL A 3 -4.67 20.92 19.75
N SER A 4 -4.48 21.87 18.83
CA SER A 4 -4.99 23.24 18.94
C SER A 4 -6.22 23.40 18.05
N TYR A 5 -7.18 24.17 18.52
CA TYR A 5 -8.45 24.41 17.82
C TYR A 5 -8.73 25.90 17.63
N ASP A 6 -9.43 26.26 16.60
CA ASP A 6 -10.02 27.60 16.45
C ASP A 6 -11.32 27.76 17.27
N ALA A 7 -11.88 28.95 17.29
CA ALA A 7 -13.14 29.24 17.99
C ALA A 7 -14.36 28.47 17.46
N ARG A 8 -14.26 27.85 16.29
CA ARG A 8 -15.31 27.02 15.66
C ARG A 8 -15.08 25.53 15.90
N GLY A 9 -14.03 25.15 16.68
CA GLY A 9 -13.66 23.76 16.99
C GLY A 9 -12.91 23.03 15.87
N LYS A 10 -12.34 23.75 14.90
CA LYS A 10 -11.49 23.15 13.87
C LYS A 10 -10.06 23.01 14.34
N ILE A 11 -9.41 21.91 14.02
CA ILE A 11 -7.99 21.67 14.34
C ILE A 11 -7.13 22.63 13.54
N THR A 12 -6.43 23.55 14.19
CA THR A 12 -5.50 24.49 13.54
C THR A 12 -4.06 24.04 13.60
N ALA A 13 -3.71 23.20 14.58
CA ALA A 13 -2.39 22.60 14.66
C ALA A 13 -2.46 21.27 15.42
N MET A 14 -1.58 20.35 15.03
CA MET A 14 -1.28 19.10 15.75
C MET A 14 0.22 19.05 16.01
N GLU A 15 0.59 18.88 17.28
CA GLU A 15 1.98 18.68 17.70
C GLU A 15 2.16 17.21 18.06
N ASP A 16 3.15 16.58 17.46
CA ASP A 16 3.51 15.19 17.74
C ASP A 16 4.29 15.05 19.07
N ALA A 17 4.73 13.84 19.38
CA ALA A 17 5.46 13.55 20.60
C ALA A 17 6.89 14.10 20.62
N GLN A 18 7.44 14.44 19.46
CA GLN A 18 8.75 15.04 19.25
C GLN A 18 8.72 16.58 19.27
N GLY A 19 7.51 17.19 19.21
CA GLY A 19 7.30 18.62 19.15
C GLY A 19 7.21 19.17 17.72
N ASN A 20 7.10 18.31 16.70
CA ASN A 20 6.87 18.74 15.33
C ASN A 20 5.40 19.14 15.15
N VAL A 21 5.16 20.24 14.43
CA VAL A 21 3.82 20.85 14.35
C VAL A 21 3.32 20.89 12.91
N THR A 22 2.24 20.13 12.65
CA THR A 22 1.45 20.26 11.44
C THR A 22 0.36 21.31 11.63
N ARG A 23 0.16 22.24 10.69
CA ARG A 23 -0.83 23.33 10.75
C ARG A 23 -1.85 23.21 9.64
N TYR A 24 -3.06 23.72 9.90
CA TYR A 24 -4.18 23.63 8.96
C TYR A 24 -4.88 24.99 8.84
N GLY A 25 -5.13 25.42 7.61
CA GLY A 25 -5.91 26.62 7.28
C GLY A 25 -7.29 26.25 6.73
N TYR A 26 -8.28 27.10 7.00
CA TYR A 26 -9.68 26.88 6.59
C TYR A 26 -10.30 28.14 6.00
N ASP A 27 -11.22 27.94 5.05
CA ASP A 27 -12.08 29.03 4.53
C ASP A 27 -13.28 29.34 5.45
N ALA A 28 -14.08 30.30 5.02
CA ALA A 28 -15.29 30.73 5.77
C ALA A 28 -16.36 29.63 5.87
N LEU A 29 -16.33 28.62 5.00
CA LEU A 29 -17.24 27.46 5.01
C LEU A 29 -16.66 26.27 5.79
N ASN A 30 -15.55 26.46 6.51
CA ASN A 30 -14.86 25.43 7.29
C ASN A 30 -14.25 24.29 6.44
N ARG A 31 -13.92 24.54 5.18
CA ARG A 31 -13.20 23.61 4.33
C ARG A 31 -11.70 23.88 4.44
N MET A 32 -10.87 22.83 4.54
CA MET A 32 -9.43 22.96 4.68
C MET A 32 -8.84 23.52 3.37
N THR A 33 -8.20 24.69 3.43
CA THR A 33 -7.56 25.32 2.25
C THR A 33 -6.08 25.10 2.16
N GLU A 34 -5.43 24.78 3.28
CA GLU A 34 -4.00 24.44 3.30
C GLU A 34 -3.68 23.52 4.46
N SER A 35 -2.64 22.71 4.29
CA SER A 35 -1.91 22.02 5.35
C SER A 35 -0.43 22.34 5.24
N ILE A 36 0.24 22.52 6.39
CA ILE A 36 1.67 22.79 6.49
C ILE A 36 2.26 21.70 7.38
N ASP A 37 3.17 20.90 6.85
CA ASP A 37 3.79 19.80 7.60
C ASP A 37 4.86 20.27 8.60
N GLY A 38 5.51 19.34 9.30
CA GLY A 38 6.52 19.61 10.31
C GLY A 38 7.78 20.32 9.76
N LYS A 39 8.07 20.18 8.46
CA LYS A 39 9.19 20.83 7.74
C LYS A 39 8.80 22.18 7.15
N GLY A 40 7.51 22.52 7.16
CA GLY A 40 6.98 23.76 6.59
C GLY A 40 6.55 23.65 5.12
N ASN A 41 6.46 22.45 4.55
CA ASN A 41 5.95 22.22 3.21
C ASN A 41 4.44 22.43 3.17
N VAL A 42 3.96 23.10 2.12
CA VAL A 42 2.55 23.54 2.04
C VAL A 42 1.81 22.79 0.94
N THR A 43 0.70 22.16 1.29
CA THR A 43 -0.29 21.62 0.34
C THR A 43 -1.53 22.51 0.36
N ARG A 44 -2.06 22.93 -0.80
CA ARG A 44 -3.23 23.80 -0.93
C ARG A 44 -4.39 23.11 -1.62
N TYR A 45 -5.62 23.46 -1.20
CA TYR A 45 -6.86 22.90 -1.71
C TYR A 45 -7.80 24.00 -2.19
N THR A 46 -8.42 23.82 -3.33
CA THR A 46 -9.53 24.66 -3.82
C THR A 46 -10.79 23.84 -4.03
N TYR A 47 -11.94 24.51 -3.94
CA TYR A 47 -13.24 23.85 -3.94
C TYR A 47 -14.21 24.54 -4.88
N ASP A 48 -15.17 23.77 -5.41
CA ASP A 48 -16.35 24.31 -6.06
C ASP A 48 -17.40 24.80 -5.03
N ILE A 49 -18.51 25.31 -5.53
CA ILE A 49 -19.63 25.79 -4.70
C ILE A 49 -20.35 24.66 -3.96
N MET A 50 -20.24 23.41 -4.43
CA MET A 50 -20.83 22.23 -3.81
C MET A 50 -19.93 21.64 -2.71
N GLY A 51 -18.69 22.12 -2.59
CA GLY A 51 -17.71 21.65 -1.61
C GLY A 51 -16.81 20.51 -2.11
N ASN A 52 -16.84 20.19 -3.40
CA ASN A 52 -15.92 19.21 -3.98
C ASN A 52 -14.54 19.86 -4.19
N VAL A 53 -13.46 19.13 -3.94
CA VAL A 53 -12.09 19.59 -4.21
C VAL A 53 -11.88 19.67 -5.72
N THR A 54 -11.62 20.86 -6.25
CA THR A 54 -11.36 21.06 -7.70
C THR A 54 -9.87 21.10 -8.03
N ARG A 55 -9.01 21.40 -7.05
CA ARG A 55 -7.57 21.46 -7.25
C ARG A 55 -6.83 21.17 -5.95
N VAL A 56 -5.75 20.41 -6.06
CA VAL A 56 -4.74 20.23 -5.04
C VAL A 56 -3.41 20.71 -5.62
N GLU A 57 -2.71 21.57 -4.88
CA GLU A 57 -1.36 22.04 -5.21
C GLU A 57 -0.40 21.48 -4.14
N ASN A 58 0.60 20.72 -4.57
CA ASN A 58 1.60 20.15 -3.67
C ASN A 58 2.70 21.17 -3.31
N ALA A 59 3.64 20.77 -2.46
CA ALA A 59 4.71 21.63 -1.98
C ALA A 59 5.71 22.08 -3.06
N GLU A 60 5.77 21.38 -4.20
CA GLU A 60 6.57 21.75 -5.37
C GLU A 60 5.82 22.69 -6.33
N GLY A 61 4.53 22.99 -6.06
CA GLY A 61 3.68 23.81 -6.90
C GLY A 61 3.02 23.03 -8.05
N ASN A 62 3.21 21.71 -8.14
CA ASN A 62 2.50 20.87 -9.08
C ASN A 62 1.04 20.76 -8.69
N CYS A 63 0.15 20.67 -9.70
CA CYS A 63 -1.28 20.74 -9.48
C CYS A 63 -2.00 19.54 -10.05
N GLN A 64 -2.84 18.93 -9.21
CA GLN A 64 -3.83 17.95 -9.63
C GLN A 64 -5.21 18.61 -9.64
N SER A 65 -6.03 18.38 -10.66
CA SER A 65 -7.38 18.98 -10.76
C SER A 65 -8.46 17.94 -11.03
N TYR A 66 -9.68 18.27 -10.60
CA TYR A 66 -10.83 17.38 -10.65
C TYR A 66 -12.03 18.09 -11.27
N GLU A 67 -12.74 17.40 -12.16
CA GLU A 67 -14.04 17.80 -12.68
C GLU A 67 -15.11 16.81 -12.20
N TYR A 68 -16.32 17.33 -11.98
CA TYR A 68 -17.43 16.55 -11.43
C TYR A 68 -18.68 16.67 -12.30
N ASN A 69 -19.50 15.62 -12.31
CA ASN A 69 -20.86 15.73 -12.84
C ASN A 69 -21.81 16.33 -11.79
N ALA A 70 -23.06 16.58 -12.19
CA ALA A 70 -24.09 17.15 -11.32
C ALA A 70 -24.40 16.30 -10.06
N SER A 71 -24.01 15.03 -10.03
CA SER A 71 -24.18 14.13 -8.89
C SER A 71 -22.92 14.04 -8.01
N GLY A 72 -21.90 14.88 -8.24
CA GLY A 72 -20.66 14.90 -7.48
C GLY A 72 -19.71 13.72 -7.79
N LYS A 73 -19.90 13.02 -8.91
CA LYS A 73 -18.95 11.98 -9.35
C LYS A 73 -17.84 12.58 -10.19
N VAL A 74 -16.58 12.18 -9.93
CA VAL A 74 -15.41 12.67 -10.66
C VAL A 74 -15.46 12.19 -12.10
N THR A 75 -15.59 13.11 -13.05
CA THR A 75 -15.61 12.85 -14.50
C THR A 75 -14.24 12.98 -15.13
N LYS A 76 -13.34 13.77 -14.53
CA LYS A 76 -11.98 13.92 -15.01
C LYS A 76 -11.04 14.19 -13.84
N VAL A 77 -9.90 13.54 -13.85
CA VAL A 77 -8.74 13.86 -13.01
C VAL A 77 -7.61 14.24 -13.95
N THR A 78 -7.09 15.46 -13.81
CA THR A 78 -5.83 15.87 -14.45
C THR A 78 -4.75 15.79 -13.39
N ASP A 79 -3.76 14.96 -13.63
CA ASP A 79 -2.71 14.64 -12.66
C ASP A 79 -1.61 15.71 -12.64
N PHE A 80 -0.65 15.58 -11.75
CA PHE A 80 0.47 16.52 -11.57
C PHE A 80 1.35 16.69 -12.81
N ASP A 81 1.35 15.73 -13.74
CA ASP A 81 2.04 15.80 -15.04
C ASP A 81 1.22 16.53 -16.12
N GLY A 82 -0.02 16.90 -15.83
CA GLY A 82 -0.94 17.53 -16.75
C GLY A 82 -1.77 16.56 -17.60
N GLU A 83 -1.51 15.27 -17.50
CA GLU A 83 -2.27 14.24 -18.20
C GLU A 83 -3.55 13.88 -17.46
N SER A 84 -4.54 13.33 -18.15
CA SER A 84 -5.85 13.13 -17.52
C SER A 84 -6.46 11.76 -17.77
N ILE A 85 -7.18 11.29 -16.75
CA ILE A 85 -8.08 10.14 -16.82
C ILE A 85 -9.51 10.65 -16.79
N GLN A 86 -10.37 10.18 -17.72
CA GLN A 86 -11.78 10.59 -17.78
C GLN A 86 -12.69 9.40 -17.48
N ARG A 87 -13.87 9.69 -16.94
CA ARG A 87 -14.89 8.69 -16.61
C ARG A 87 -16.27 9.17 -17.05
N GLU A 88 -16.98 8.32 -17.77
CA GLU A 88 -18.39 8.48 -18.04
C GLU A 88 -19.20 7.58 -17.10
N TYR A 89 -20.41 8.02 -16.79
CA TYR A 89 -21.28 7.32 -15.85
C TYR A 89 -22.64 7.04 -16.50
N ASN A 90 -23.21 5.89 -16.16
CA ASN A 90 -24.59 5.57 -16.53
C ASN A 90 -25.60 6.35 -15.68
N VAL A 91 -26.88 6.14 -15.95
CA VAL A 91 -28.01 6.82 -15.26
C VAL A 91 -28.08 6.57 -13.75
N LEU A 92 -27.39 5.53 -13.25
CA LEU A 92 -27.29 5.23 -11.82
C LEU A 92 -25.94 5.66 -11.21
N ASN A 93 -25.20 6.53 -11.90
CA ASN A 93 -23.89 7.01 -11.45
C ASN A 93 -22.85 5.88 -11.22
N ARG A 94 -22.91 4.78 -12.00
CA ARG A 94 -21.88 3.77 -12.08
C ARG A 94 -20.98 4.04 -13.29
N PRO A 95 -19.65 3.88 -13.20
CA PRO A 95 -18.76 4.07 -14.34
C PRO A 95 -19.16 3.18 -15.51
N SER A 96 -19.37 3.76 -16.69
CA SER A 96 -19.69 3.03 -17.93
C SER A 96 -18.54 3.05 -18.93
N LYS A 97 -17.65 4.04 -18.83
CA LYS A 97 -16.43 4.15 -19.63
C LYS A 97 -15.33 4.84 -18.82
N ILE A 98 -14.12 4.37 -19.00
CA ILE A 98 -12.90 4.99 -18.50
C ILE A 98 -12.00 5.25 -19.71
N ILE A 99 -11.45 6.46 -19.80
CA ILE A 99 -10.44 6.85 -20.79
C ILE A 99 -9.15 7.13 -20.01
N ASP A 100 -8.11 6.39 -20.28
CA ASP A 100 -6.81 6.54 -19.61
C ASP A 100 -5.99 7.70 -20.18
N LYS A 101 -4.79 7.91 -19.64
CA LYS A 101 -3.87 8.99 -20.05
C LYS A 101 -3.42 8.87 -21.53
N GLU A 102 -3.39 7.67 -22.08
CA GLU A 102 -3.08 7.41 -23.50
C GLU A 102 -4.31 7.55 -24.42
N GLY A 103 -5.47 7.88 -23.86
CA GLY A 103 -6.72 8.01 -24.59
C GLY A 103 -7.39 6.66 -24.93
N ARG A 104 -6.94 5.55 -24.33
CA ARG A 104 -7.52 4.22 -24.54
C ARG A 104 -8.78 4.06 -23.72
N GLU A 105 -9.80 3.41 -24.29
CA GLU A 105 -11.11 3.28 -23.68
C GLU A 105 -11.34 1.89 -23.07
N THR A 106 -11.74 1.85 -21.81
CA THR A 106 -12.28 0.66 -21.15
C THR A 106 -13.79 0.84 -20.94
N LEU A 107 -14.59 -0.12 -21.40
CA LEU A 107 -16.05 -0.08 -21.27
C LEU A 107 -16.52 -1.05 -20.17
N LEU A 108 -17.46 -0.59 -19.34
CA LEU A 108 -18.06 -1.35 -18.26
C LEU A 108 -19.57 -1.48 -18.49
N THR A 109 -20.11 -2.69 -18.40
CA THR A 109 -21.53 -2.95 -18.46
C THR A 109 -22.00 -3.70 -17.24
N TYR A 110 -23.27 -3.51 -16.90
CA TYR A 110 -23.88 -4.03 -15.67
C TYR A 110 -25.08 -4.92 -16.01
N ASP A 111 -25.37 -5.89 -15.18
CA ASP A 111 -26.56 -6.73 -15.25
C ASP A 111 -27.81 -5.99 -14.72
N SER A 112 -28.96 -6.66 -14.71
CA SER A 112 -30.22 -6.10 -14.20
C SER A 112 -30.22 -5.87 -12.68
N MET A 113 -29.34 -6.53 -11.94
CA MET A 113 -29.12 -6.33 -10.51
C MET A 113 -28.02 -5.32 -10.22
N TRP A 114 -27.47 -4.69 -11.29
CA TRP A 114 -26.42 -3.67 -11.24
C TRP A 114 -25.06 -4.18 -10.79
N ASN A 115 -24.78 -5.46 -10.93
CA ASN A 115 -23.45 -6.01 -10.79
C ASN A 115 -22.65 -5.76 -12.07
N LEU A 116 -21.34 -5.64 -11.96
CA LEU A 116 -20.44 -5.54 -13.11
C LEU A 116 -20.53 -6.84 -13.95
N ALA A 117 -21.18 -6.78 -15.10
CA ALA A 117 -21.39 -7.95 -15.95
C ALA A 117 -20.27 -8.17 -16.98
N ARG A 118 -19.65 -7.07 -17.45
CA ARG A 118 -18.56 -7.14 -18.43
C ARG A 118 -17.65 -5.94 -18.36
N VAL A 119 -16.36 -6.21 -18.53
CA VAL A 119 -15.33 -5.24 -18.86
C VAL A 119 -14.87 -5.51 -20.30
N THR A 120 -14.79 -4.46 -21.12
CA THR A 120 -14.17 -4.54 -22.44
C THR A 120 -12.91 -3.67 -22.40
N ALA A 121 -11.75 -4.28 -22.55
CA ALA A 121 -10.46 -3.61 -22.56
C ALA A 121 -10.24 -2.78 -23.86
N PRO A 122 -9.25 -1.91 -23.92
CA PRO A 122 -8.98 -1.07 -25.10
C PRO A 122 -8.72 -1.82 -26.40
N ASP A 123 -8.14 -3.01 -26.31
CA ASP A 123 -7.89 -3.93 -27.44
C ASP A 123 -9.16 -4.69 -27.89
N GLY A 124 -10.28 -4.53 -27.17
CA GLY A 124 -11.53 -5.22 -27.41
C GLY A 124 -11.67 -6.55 -26.66
N ALA A 125 -10.66 -6.98 -25.89
CA ALA A 125 -10.72 -8.15 -25.03
C ALA A 125 -11.86 -8.01 -24.02
N ARG A 126 -12.55 -9.11 -23.72
CA ARG A 126 -13.77 -9.07 -22.88
C ARG A 126 -13.67 -10.04 -21.72
N THR A 127 -13.75 -9.50 -20.51
CA THR A 127 -13.96 -10.28 -19.30
C THR A 127 -15.43 -10.20 -18.88
N THR A 128 -16.07 -11.34 -18.66
CA THR A 128 -17.50 -11.43 -18.29
C THR A 128 -17.62 -12.03 -16.90
N TYR A 129 -18.47 -11.41 -16.09
CA TYR A 129 -18.76 -11.79 -14.71
C TYR A 129 -20.19 -12.28 -14.62
N LEU A 130 -20.41 -13.42 -13.98
CA LEU A 130 -21.72 -14.02 -13.76
C LEU A 130 -21.93 -14.22 -12.27
N TYR A 131 -23.16 -14.01 -11.83
CA TYR A 131 -23.54 -14.09 -10.43
C TYR A 131 -24.59 -15.18 -10.24
N ASN A 132 -24.65 -15.79 -9.06
CA ASN A 132 -25.66 -16.76 -8.70
C ASN A 132 -26.96 -16.08 -8.23
N GLU A 133 -27.96 -16.86 -7.81
CA GLU A 133 -29.28 -16.35 -7.36
C GLU A 133 -29.15 -15.49 -6.08
N GLU A 134 -28.16 -15.74 -5.24
CA GLU A 134 -27.83 -14.96 -4.04
C GLU A 134 -27.00 -13.72 -4.34
N ASN A 135 -26.77 -13.41 -5.64
CA ASN A 135 -26.01 -12.26 -6.10
C ASN A 135 -24.50 -12.30 -5.74
N LEU A 136 -23.95 -13.50 -5.57
CA LEU A 136 -22.52 -13.74 -5.36
C LEU A 136 -21.85 -14.09 -6.70
N LEU A 137 -20.61 -13.62 -6.91
CA LEU A 137 -19.84 -13.87 -8.14
C LEU A 137 -19.58 -15.37 -8.30
N SER A 138 -20.23 -16.02 -9.28
CA SER A 138 -20.12 -17.46 -9.50
C SER A 138 -19.16 -17.86 -10.60
N ARG A 139 -18.87 -16.94 -11.54
CA ARG A 139 -17.98 -17.23 -12.68
C ARG A 139 -17.33 -15.97 -13.25
N ILE A 140 -16.07 -16.10 -13.60
CA ILE A 140 -15.36 -15.15 -14.47
C ILE A 140 -15.00 -15.88 -15.76
N LYS A 141 -15.28 -15.26 -16.92
CA LYS A 141 -14.83 -15.74 -18.22
C LYS A 141 -13.95 -14.69 -18.86
N TYR A 142 -12.72 -15.04 -19.12
CA TYR A 142 -11.72 -14.21 -19.77
C TYR A 142 -11.82 -14.20 -21.30
N ALA A 143 -11.11 -13.29 -21.95
CA ALA A 143 -11.17 -13.11 -23.40
C ALA A 143 -10.60 -14.29 -24.19
N ASP A 144 -9.58 -14.96 -23.67
CA ASP A 144 -8.97 -16.17 -24.22
C ASP A 144 -9.83 -17.43 -24.05
N GLY A 145 -10.95 -17.32 -23.31
CA GLY A 145 -11.89 -18.40 -23.05
C GLY A 145 -11.65 -19.10 -21.72
N ALA A 146 -10.60 -18.78 -20.99
CA ALA A 146 -10.34 -19.26 -19.63
C ALA A 146 -11.52 -18.93 -18.70
N VAL A 147 -11.79 -19.80 -17.73
CA VAL A 147 -12.95 -19.66 -16.83
C VAL A 147 -12.57 -20.04 -15.42
N VAL A 148 -12.80 -19.10 -14.50
CA VAL A 148 -12.74 -19.33 -13.05
C VAL A 148 -14.16 -19.47 -12.52
N ARG A 149 -14.39 -20.42 -11.58
CA ARG A 149 -15.70 -20.68 -10.96
C ARG A 149 -15.62 -20.66 -9.45
N TYR A 150 -16.67 -20.14 -8.81
CA TYR A 150 -16.79 -20.08 -7.36
C TYR A 150 -18.09 -20.75 -6.92
N THR A 151 -18.04 -21.45 -5.79
CA THR A 151 -19.21 -22.02 -5.13
C THR A 151 -19.29 -21.53 -3.68
N TYR A 152 -20.51 -21.42 -3.17
CA TYR A 152 -20.78 -20.80 -1.87
C TYR A 152 -21.70 -21.69 -1.05
N ASP A 153 -21.58 -21.59 0.27
CA ASP A 153 -22.54 -22.15 1.21
C ASP A 153 -23.77 -21.23 1.38
N ALA A 154 -24.74 -21.63 2.18
CA ALA A 154 -25.95 -20.87 2.45
C ALA A 154 -25.70 -19.54 3.23
N ASN A 155 -24.55 -19.38 3.85
CA ASN A 155 -24.16 -18.16 4.56
C ASN A 155 -23.39 -17.18 3.64
N GLY A 156 -23.09 -17.60 2.40
CA GLY A 156 -22.32 -16.80 1.44
C GLY A 156 -20.80 -16.98 1.57
N ASN A 157 -20.32 -17.93 2.36
CA ASN A 157 -18.89 -18.24 2.41
C ASN A 157 -18.50 -19.01 1.15
N ARG A 158 -17.35 -18.66 0.54
CA ARG A 158 -16.82 -19.34 -0.65
C ARG A 158 -16.24 -20.71 -0.26
N ILE A 159 -17.00 -21.79 -0.56
CA ILE A 159 -16.59 -23.16 -0.24
C ILE A 159 -15.81 -23.86 -1.35
N GLY A 160 -15.73 -23.28 -2.54
CA GLY A 160 -14.95 -23.85 -3.64
C GLY A 160 -14.57 -22.83 -4.69
N GLU A 161 -13.43 -23.10 -5.30
CA GLU A 161 -12.87 -22.38 -6.45
C GLU A 161 -12.35 -23.40 -7.46
N GLU A 162 -12.60 -23.16 -8.74
CA GLU A 162 -11.99 -23.85 -9.87
C GLU A 162 -11.27 -22.80 -10.71
N ASP A 163 -9.94 -22.90 -10.82
CA ASP A 163 -9.13 -21.96 -11.58
C ASP A 163 -9.27 -22.13 -13.10
N GLU A 164 -8.54 -21.31 -13.87
CA GLU A 164 -8.55 -21.35 -15.34
C GLU A 164 -8.01 -22.65 -15.93
N ASN A 165 -7.22 -23.43 -15.19
CA ASN A 165 -6.68 -24.73 -15.57
C ASN A 165 -7.61 -25.87 -15.18
N GLY A 166 -8.68 -25.58 -14.42
CA GLY A 166 -9.62 -26.54 -13.89
C GLY A 166 -9.23 -27.13 -12.54
N ALA A 167 -8.12 -26.65 -11.92
CA ALA A 167 -7.70 -27.09 -10.60
C ALA A 167 -8.69 -26.58 -9.54
N LYS A 168 -9.04 -27.46 -8.59
CA LYS A 168 -10.06 -27.18 -7.58
C LYS A 168 -9.47 -27.02 -6.20
N THR A 169 -9.91 -25.96 -5.54
CA THR A 169 -9.64 -25.70 -4.12
C THR A 169 -10.97 -25.63 -3.37
N THR A 170 -11.05 -26.28 -2.21
CA THR A 170 -12.23 -26.24 -1.34
C THR A 170 -11.88 -25.70 0.04
N PHE A 171 -12.85 -25.05 0.68
CA PHE A 171 -12.70 -24.39 1.96
C PHE A 171 -13.77 -24.88 2.93
N VAL A 172 -13.37 -25.16 4.16
CA VAL A 172 -14.26 -25.47 5.27
C VAL A 172 -14.21 -24.35 6.29
N TYR A 173 -15.35 -23.99 6.82
CA TYR A 173 -15.49 -22.89 7.78
C TYR A 173 -16.02 -23.39 9.12
N ASP A 174 -15.62 -22.76 10.19
CA ASP A 174 -16.23 -22.94 11.50
C ASP A 174 -17.55 -22.13 11.62
N ALA A 175 -18.22 -22.25 12.75
CA ALA A 175 -19.49 -21.56 13.01
C ALA A 175 -19.37 -20.02 13.05
N LEU A 176 -18.17 -19.47 13.14
CA LEU A 176 -17.87 -18.02 13.12
C LEU A 176 -17.45 -17.53 11.73
N GLY A 177 -17.45 -18.41 10.71
CA GLY A 177 -17.08 -18.08 9.34
C GLY A 177 -15.56 -17.95 9.11
N ARG A 178 -14.74 -18.55 9.97
CA ARG A 178 -13.28 -18.59 9.79
C ARG A 178 -12.91 -19.88 9.06
N VAL A 179 -11.94 -19.81 8.13
CA VAL A 179 -11.45 -21.00 7.41
C VAL A 179 -10.72 -21.91 8.37
N VAL A 180 -11.17 -23.16 8.50
CA VAL A 180 -10.51 -24.18 9.32
C VAL A 180 -9.84 -25.27 8.50
N GLU A 181 -10.16 -25.38 7.19
CA GLU A 181 -9.51 -26.34 6.30
C GLU A 181 -9.50 -25.82 4.87
N VAL A 182 -8.40 -26.04 4.17
CA VAL A 182 -8.25 -25.78 2.74
C VAL A 182 -7.75 -27.07 2.10
N ASN A 183 -8.46 -27.55 1.07
CA ASN A 183 -8.07 -28.73 0.29
C ASN A 183 -7.96 -28.36 -1.18
N GLY A 184 -6.91 -28.80 -1.83
CA GLY A 184 -6.69 -28.61 -3.25
C GLY A 184 -6.22 -29.89 -3.94
N GLU A 185 -5.95 -29.77 -5.23
CA GLU A 185 -5.38 -30.86 -6.03
C GLU A 185 -3.92 -31.13 -5.63
N GLU A 186 -3.35 -32.24 -6.11
CA GLU A 186 -1.97 -32.69 -5.85
C GLU A 186 -1.64 -32.86 -4.35
N GLY A 187 -2.67 -33.04 -3.51
CA GLY A 187 -2.50 -33.25 -2.08
C GLY A 187 -2.32 -31.98 -1.28
N LEU A 188 -2.68 -30.80 -1.83
CA LEU A 188 -2.73 -29.56 -1.06
C LEU A 188 -3.73 -29.70 0.08
N HIS A 189 -3.24 -29.56 1.30
CA HIS A 189 -4.06 -29.58 2.51
C HIS A 189 -3.48 -28.65 3.55
N TYR A 190 -4.33 -27.79 4.14
CA TYR A 190 -4.01 -27.01 5.31
C TYR A 190 -5.17 -27.08 6.31
N ALA A 191 -4.83 -27.23 7.59
CA ALA A 191 -5.79 -27.14 8.68
C ALA A 191 -5.41 -26.03 9.65
N TYR A 192 -6.42 -25.32 10.17
CA TYR A 192 -6.23 -24.15 11.02
C TYR A 192 -7.05 -24.27 12.29
N ARG A 193 -6.46 -23.85 13.43
CA ARG A 193 -7.17 -23.77 14.69
C ARG A 193 -7.05 -22.36 15.27
N TYR A 194 -8.12 -21.93 15.91
CA TYR A 194 -8.23 -20.60 16.49
C TYR A 194 -8.61 -20.69 17.96
N ASP A 195 -8.17 -19.68 18.74
CA ASP A 195 -8.64 -19.50 20.10
C ASP A 195 -10.05 -18.86 20.15
N GLY A 196 -10.55 -18.61 21.37
CA GLY A 196 -11.87 -17.99 21.59
C GLY A 196 -11.93 -16.52 21.15
N GLU A 197 -10.82 -15.82 21.10
CA GLU A 197 -10.67 -14.44 20.67
C GLU A 197 -10.53 -14.32 19.15
N GLY A 198 -10.26 -15.43 18.45
CA GLY A 198 -10.14 -15.50 16.98
C GLY A 198 -8.70 -15.47 16.47
N ASN A 199 -7.72 -15.56 17.35
CA ASN A 199 -6.30 -15.65 16.93
C ASN A 199 -5.99 -17.04 16.39
N LEU A 200 -5.18 -17.15 15.34
CA LEU A 200 -4.71 -18.43 14.81
C LEU A 200 -3.68 -19.04 15.76
N ILE A 201 -4.00 -20.17 16.38
CA ILE A 201 -3.12 -20.83 17.36
C ILE A 201 -2.35 -22.02 16.77
N GLU A 202 -2.80 -22.57 15.63
CA GLU A 202 -2.13 -23.69 14.97
C GLU A 202 -2.47 -23.72 13.47
N ALA A 203 -1.46 -24.01 12.66
CA ALA A 203 -1.58 -24.32 11.25
C ALA A 203 -0.86 -25.64 10.97
N GLU A 204 -1.50 -26.54 10.22
CA GLU A 204 -0.97 -27.83 9.81
C GLU A 204 -0.95 -27.94 8.28
N ASP A 205 0.13 -28.45 7.72
CA ASP A 205 0.26 -28.70 6.27
C ASP A 205 -0.14 -30.15 5.90
N ALA A 206 -0.11 -30.46 4.61
CA ALA A 206 -0.44 -31.77 4.06
C ALA A 206 0.45 -32.93 4.54
N LEU A 207 1.62 -32.63 5.10
CA LEU A 207 2.56 -33.63 5.64
C LEU A 207 2.39 -33.83 7.15
N GLY A 208 1.44 -33.09 7.78
CA GLY A 208 1.22 -33.10 9.22
C GLY A 208 2.23 -32.24 9.99
N ASN A 209 3.00 -31.39 9.31
CA ASN A 209 3.85 -30.45 10.00
C ASN A 209 3.00 -29.32 10.59
N THR A 210 3.22 -29.02 11.87
CA THR A 210 2.48 -27.98 12.57
C THR A 210 3.35 -26.80 12.95
N VAL A 211 2.76 -25.61 12.84
CA VAL A 211 3.26 -24.37 13.43
C VAL A 211 2.25 -23.93 14.48
N SER A 212 2.71 -23.61 15.70
CA SER A 212 1.82 -23.15 16.78
C SER A 212 2.17 -21.73 17.23
N MET A 213 1.14 -20.98 17.64
CA MET A 213 1.21 -19.58 18.04
C MET A 213 0.53 -19.35 19.38
N GLU A 214 1.16 -18.56 20.23
CA GLU A 214 0.63 -18.15 21.53
C GLU A 214 0.51 -16.63 21.57
N TYR A 215 -0.57 -16.12 22.20
CA TYR A 215 -0.87 -14.69 22.25
C TYR A 215 -1.06 -14.21 23.69
N ASP A 216 -0.78 -12.93 23.93
CA ASP A 216 -1.12 -12.27 25.19
C ASP A 216 -2.61 -11.86 25.23
N GLY A 217 -3.05 -11.31 26.35
CA GLY A 217 -4.43 -10.84 26.53
C GLY A 217 -4.84 -9.63 25.66
N ASN A 218 -3.90 -9.02 24.95
CA ASN A 218 -4.14 -7.94 23.98
C ASN A 218 -4.17 -8.45 22.54
N GLY A 219 -3.93 -9.76 22.31
CA GLY A 219 -3.83 -10.36 20.99
C GLY A 219 -2.46 -10.21 20.31
N ASN A 220 -1.41 -9.81 21.04
CA ASN A 220 -0.05 -9.77 20.50
C ASN A 220 0.54 -11.19 20.48
N LEU A 221 1.19 -11.60 19.40
CA LEU A 221 1.90 -12.88 19.28
C LEU A 221 3.12 -12.88 20.21
N ILE A 222 3.08 -13.69 21.28
CA ILE A 222 4.19 -13.79 22.25
C ILE A 222 5.12 -14.95 21.99
N LYS A 223 4.66 -15.97 21.25
CA LYS A 223 5.49 -17.12 20.88
C LYS A 223 4.97 -17.80 19.64
N GLU A 224 5.89 -18.22 18.81
CA GLU A 224 5.65 -19.07 17.63
C GLU A 224 6.60 -20.28 17.73
N THR A 225 6.10 -21.49 17.42
CA THR A 225 6.89 -22.73 17.42
C THR A 225 6.76 -23.36 16.05
N ASN A 226 7.91 -23.60 15.40
CA ASN A 226 7.95 -24.20 14.07
C ASN A 226 7.77 -25.73 14.12
N GLN A 227 7.71 -26.37 12.96
CA GLN A 227 7.52 -27.81 12.80
C GLN A 227 8.66 -28.68 13.42
N LEU A 228 9.81 -28.09 13.73
CA LEU A 228 10.93 -28.76 14.39
C LEU A 228 10.85 -28.66 15.91
N GLY A 229 9.83 -27.94 16.44
CA GLY A 229 9.68 -27.67 17.88
C GLY A 229 10.56 -26.52 18.38
N GLU A 230 11.23 -25.79 17.49
CA GLU A 230 12.01 -24.62 17.84
C GLU A 230 11.10 -23.41 17.97
N SER A 231 11.36 -22.57 18.97
CA SER A 231 10.46 -21.46 19.30
C SER A 231 11.16 -20.12 19.19
N ARG A 232 10.42 -19.14 18.67
CA ARG A 232 10.73 -17.71 18.72
C ARG A 232 9.75 -17.04 19.66
N SER A 233 10.20 -16.10 20.50
CA SER A 233 9.32 -15.36 21.41
C SER A 233 9.51 -13.86 21.31
N TYR A 234 8.44 -13.14 21.65
CA TYR A 234 8.31 -11.70 21.50
C TYR A 234 7.89 -11.07 22.83
N ALA A 235 8.48 -9.94 23.16
CA ALA A 235 8.02 -9.08 24.23
C ALA A 235 7.64 -7.71 23.66
N TYR A 236 6.68 -7.06 24.29
CA TYR A 236 6.10 -5.80 23.79
C TYR A 236 6.18 -4.71 24.85
N THR A 237 6.33 -3.48 24.39
CA THR A 237 6.15 -2.29 25.23
C THR A 237 4.67 -2.16 25.65
N PRO A 238 4.34 -1.35 26.67
CA PRO A 238 2.96 -1.05 27.00
C PRO A 238 2.14 -0.38 25.87
N LEU A 239 2.80 0.13 24.84
CA LEU A 239 2.18 0.72 23.66
C LEU A 239 1.95 -0.29 22.51
N GLY A 240 2.43 -1.54 22.67
CA GLY A 240 2.28 -2.59 21.68
C GLY A 240 3.43 -2.69 20.66
N ASP A 241 4.49 -1.88 20.82
CA ASP A 241 5.68 -2.00 19.99
C ASP A 241 6.53 -3.20 20.45
N VAL A 242 7.21 -3.91 19.52
CA VAL A 242 8.09 -5.04 19.86
C VAL A 242 9.29 -4.55 20.65
N GLU A 243 9.40 -4.92 21.94
CA GLU A 243 10.52 -4.56 22.81
C GLU A 243 11.71 -5.52 22.65
N SER A 244 11.44 -6.81 22.47
CA SER A 244 12.49 -7.79 22.17
C SER A 244 11.97 -9.01 21.41
N ILE A 245 12.88 -9.63 20.67
CA ILE A 245 12.69 -10.92 19.99
C ILE A 245 13.77 -11.88 20.51
N THR A 246 13.36 -13.05 20.98
CA THR A 246 14.27 -14.17 21.26
C THR A 246 14.12 -15.18 20.13
N ASP A 247 15.20 -15.45 19.40
CA ASP A 247 15.18 -16.41 18.29
C ASP A 247 15.26 -17.87 18.78
N GLU A 248 15.20 -18.79 17.84
CA GLU A 248 15.21 -20.25 18.09
C GLU A 248 16.50 -20.75 18.76
N ALA A 249 17.58 -19.98 18.67
CA ALA A 249 18.86 -20.26 19.33
C ALA A 249 18.97 -19.59 20.73
N GLY A 250 17.93 -18.90 21.18
CA GLY A 250 17.91 -18.16 22.44
C GLY A 250 18.64 -16.82 22.40
N ARG A 251 18.97 -16.30 21.22
CA ARG A 251 19.64 -15.00 21.04
C ARG A 251 18.59 -13.91 21.11
N ILE A 252 18.86 -12.86 21.88
CA ILE A 252 17.90 -11.77 22.13
C ILE A 252 18.33 -10.53 21.32
N THR A 253 17.40 -10.01 20.52
CA THR A 253 17.50 -8.69 19.88
C THR A 253 16.50 -7.76 20.58
N CYS A 254 16.98 -6.59 21.07
CA CYS A 254 16.17 -5.61 21.75
C CYS A 254 15.94 -4.37 20.87
N TYR A 255 14.77 -3.79 20.97
CA TYR A 255 14.35 -2.59 20.24
C TYR A 255 14.02 -1.47 21.20
N ARG A 256 14.43 -0.26 20.91
CA ARG A 256 14.08 0.93 21.68
C ARG A 256 13.47 1.96 20.76
N TYR A 257 12.38 2.56 21.20
CA TYR A 257 11.62 3.54 20.45
C TYR A 257 11.71 4.92 21.09
N GLN A 258 11.65 5.95 20.26
CA GLN A 258 11.44 7.32 20.70
C GLN A 258 10.01 7.49 21.22
N LYS A 259 9.81 8.56 21.96
CA LYS A 259 8.47 8.98 22.35
C LYS A 259 7.65 9.27 21.08
N GLY A 260 6.68 8.44 20.76
CA GLY A 260 5.90 8.52 19.50
C GLY A 260 6.05 7.32 18.58
N GLY A 261 6.84 6.30 18.99
CA GLY A 261 6.88 4.99 18.34
C GLY A 261 7.90 4.84 17.21
N LEU A 262 8.70 5.88 16.89
CA LEU A 262 9.79 5.72 15.92
C LEU A 262 10.94 4.91 16.53
N LEU A 263 11.46 3.92 15.78
CA LEU A 263 12.57 3.08 16.20
C LEU A 263 13.85 3.91 16.39
N GLU A 264 14.37 3.96 17.61
CA GLU A 264 15.58 4.71 17.95
C GLU A 264 16.85 3.86 17.89
N LYS A 265 16.74 2.59 18.34
CA LYS A 265 17.89 1.70 18.48
C LYS A 265 17.51 0.24 18.39
N ILE A 266 18.38 -0.55 17.77
CA ILE A 266 18.39 -2.02 17.84
C ILE A 266 19.66 -2.42 18.58
N ARG A 267 19.56 -3.38 19.50
CA ARG A 267 20.70 -4.03 20.16
C ARG A 267 20.65 -5.53 19.90
N TYR A 268 21.67 -6.04 19.26
CA TYR A 268 21.81 -7.46 18.92
C TYR A 268 22.38 -8.27 20.09
N ALA A 269 22.24 -9.60 20.00
CA ALA A 269 22.69 -10.54 21.03
C ALA A 269 24.22 -10.53 21.26
N ASP A 270 25.00 -10.15 20.26
CA ASP A 270 26.46 -9.99 20.36
C ASP A 270 26.88 -8.65 20.99
N GLY A 271 25.92 -7.82 21.36
CA GLY A 271 26.12 -6.50 21.96
C GLY A 271 26.34 -5.37 20.97
N THR A 272 26.36 -5.65 19.66
CA THR A 272 26.39 -4.59 18.64
C THR A 272 25.07 -3.84 18.59
N GLU A 273 25.10 -2.59 18.11
CA GLU A 273 23.92 -1.72 18.10
C GLU A 273 23.78 -0.97 16.77
N GLU A 274 22.52 -0.78 16.34
CA GLU A 274 22.17 0.15 15.29
C GLU A 274 21.36 1.32 15.87
N ALA A 275 21.48 2.51 15.28
CA ALA A 275 20.78 3.70 15.76
C ALA A 275 20.15 4.48 14.58
N PHE A 276 19.00 5.09 14.86
CA PHE A 276 18.18 5.78 13.87
C PHE A 276 17.81 7.18 14.38
N THR A 277 17.87 8.18 13.49
CA THR A 277 17.31 9.52 13.74
C THR A 277 16.37 9.90 12.62
N TYR A 278 15.47 10.82 12.90
CA TYR A 278 14.40 11.20 11.98
C TYR A 278 14.25 12.71 11.88
N ASP A 279 13.80 13.18 10.72
CA ASP A 279 13.47 14.57 10.49
C ASP A 279 12.09 14.94 11.11
N ALA A 280 11.66 16.19 10.94
CA ALA A 280 10.41 16.71 11.50
C ALA A 280 9.14 16.11 10.88
N ASN A 281 9.23 15.43 9.74
CA ASN A 281 8.12 14.69 9.12
C ASN A 281 8.14 13.19 9.49
N GLY A 282 9.18 12.73 10.25
CA GLY A 282 9.35 11.33 10.61
C GLY A 282 10.10 10.51 9.56
N ASN A 283 10.74 11.14 8.57
CA ASN A 283 11.59 10.46 7.60
C ASN A 283 12.93 10.11 8.24
N LEU A 284 13.50 8.94 7.91
CA LEU A 284 14.80 8.49 8.43
C LEU A 284 15.92 9.43 7.98
N GLU A 285 16.51 10.19 8.91
CA GLU A 285 17.60 11.15 8.64
C GLU A 285 18.97 10.46 8.69
N THR A 286 19.20 9.64 9.71
CA THR A 286 20.44 8.86 9.82
C THR A 286 20.17 7.42 10.25
N HIS A 287 20.99 6.50 9.71
CA HIS A 287 21.08 5.12 10.16
C HIS A 287 22.55 4.77 10.44
N THR A 288 22.87 4.58 11.69
CA THR A 288 24.16 4.06 12.12
C THR A 288 24.09 2.54 12.17
N LEU A 289 24.83 1.87 11.32
CA LEU A 289 24.92 0.40 11.27
C LEU A 289 25.68 -0.16 12.46
N ALA A 290 25.54 -1.47 12.73
CA ALA A 290 26.26 -2.21 13.77
C ALA A 290 27.80 -2.11 13.66
N THR A 291 28.32 -1.85 12.45
CA THR A 291 29.75 -1.61 12.17
C THR A 291 30.23 -0.22 12.56
N GLY A 292 29.30 0.69 12.90
CA GLY A 292 29.57 2.12 13.10
C GLY A 292 29.51 2.95 11.82
N PHE A 293 29.29 2.33 10.66
CA PHE A 293 29.08 3.06 9.40
C PHE A 293 27.76 3.85 9.46
N VAL A 294 27.78 5.11 9.02
CA VAL A 294 26.61 5.99 9.08
C VAL A 294 26.10 6.31 7.68
N LEU A 295 24.86 5.99 7.42
CA LEU A 295 24.10 6.46 6.27
C LEU A 295 23.31 7.72 6.66
N ARG A 296 23.27 8.72 5.76
CA ARG A 296 22.44 9.92 5.88
C ARG A 296 21.55 10.05 4.67
N TYR A 297 20.31 10.42 4.91
CA TYR A 297 19.26 10.55 3.89
C TYR A 297 18.81 12.00 3.79
N GLY A 298 18.79 12.54 2.59
CA GLY A 298 18.24 13.85 2.28
C GLY A 298 16.93 13.70 1.51
N TYR A 299 15.98 14.57 1.79
CA TYR A 299 14.63 14.52 1.23
C TYR A 299 14.25 15.85 0.57
N ASP A 300 13.43 15.76 -0.48
CA ASP A 300 12.76 16.92 -1.06
C ASP A 300 11.51 17.33 -0.26
N SER A 301 10.78 18.32 -0.76
CA SER A 301 9.55 18.83 -0.13
C SER A 301 8.34 17.89 -0.23
N MET A 302 8.48 16.76 -0.93
CA MET A 302 7.48 15.69 -1.05
C MET A 302 7.89 14.43 -0.27
N ASP A 303 8.89 14.55 0.63
CA ASP A 303 9.48 13.48 1.43
C ASP A 303 10.06 12.30 0.59
N ARG A 304 10.50 12.58 -0.65
CA ARG A 304 11.20 11.60 -1.50
C ARG A 304 12.70 11.72 -1.28
N ILE A 305 13.42 10.58 -1.23
CA ILE A 305 14.88 10.56 -1.04
C ILE A 305 15.57 11.16 -2.26
N VAL A 306 16.25 12.31 -2.10
CA VAL A 306 17.05 12.93 -3.16
C VAL A 306 18.54 12.66 -3.01
N GLU A 307 19.01 12.29 -1.83
CA GLU A 307 20.40 11.98 -1.57
C GLU A 307 20.56 10.91 -0.48
N ILE A 308 21.51 10.00 -0.68
CA ILE A 308 22.01 9.10 0.36
C ILE A 308 23.52 9.27 0.40
N THR A 309 24.09 9.53 1.59
CA THR A 309 25.55 9.63 1.80
C THR A 309 26.00 8.67 2.88
N GLY A 310 27.14 8.02 2.64
CA GLY A 310 27.81 7.17 3.60
C GLY A 310 28.96 7.90 4.30
N SER A 311 29.34 7.44 5.50
CA SER A 311 30.41 8.04 6.32
C SER A 311 31.81 7.86 5.71
N GLU A 312 31.98 6.99 4.72
CA GLU A 312 33.25 6.74 4.02
C GLU A 312 33.31 7.41 2.63
N GLY A 313 32.31 8.25 2.30
CA GLY A 313 32.28 9.04 1.08
C GLY A 313 31.36 8.49 -0.01
N GLU A 314 30.64 7.42 0.26
CA GLU A 314 29.61 6.91 -0.66
C GLU A 314 28.52 7.95 -0.83
N ARG A 315 28.06 8.09 -2.07
CA ARG A 315 26.97 9.00 -2.40
C ARG A 315 26.10 8.43 -3.50
N LYS A 316 24.79 8.58 -3.33
CA LYS A 316 23.79 8.38 -4.40
C LYS A 316 22.83 9.54 -4.38
N SER A 317 22.43 10.02 -5.55
CA SER A 317 21.40 11.06 -5.66
C SER A 317 20.34 10.67 -6.68
N TYR A 318 19.13 11.19 -6.47
CA TYR A 318 17.95 10.85 -7.25
C TYR A 318 17.22 12.11 -7.69
N THR A 319 16.60 12.08 -8.85
CA THR A 319 15.64 13.08 -9.30
C THR A 319 14.32 12.42 -9.67
N TYR A 320 13.25 13.18 -9.61
CA TYR A 320 11.89 12.67 -9.79
C TYR A 320 11.12 13.53 -10.79
N ASP A 321 10.14 12.91 -11.45
CA ASP A 321 9.10 13.64 -12.17
C ASP A 321 7.98 14.11 -11.20
N ALA A 322 6.99 14.81 -11.74
CA ALA A 322 5.86 15.32 -10.96
C ALA A 322 4.98 14.23 -10.35
N LEU A 323 5.01 12.99 -10.90
CA LEU A 323 4.27 11.84 -10.38
C LEU A 323 5.03 11.06 -9.31
N GLY A 324 6.32 11.40 -9.08
CA GLY A 324 7.18 10.72 -8.10
C GLY A 324 7.98 9.55 -8.69
N ASN A 325 7.99 9.35 -10.00
CA ASN A 325 8.85 8.35 -10.63
C ASN A 325 10.29 8.84 -10.65
N VAL A 326 11.28 7.97 -10.38
CA VAL A 326 12.70 8.30 -10.44
C VAL A 326 13.12 8.57 -11.88
N THR A 327 13.53 9.79 -12.21
CA THR A 327 14.01 10.17 -13.56
C THR A 327 15.51 10.01 -13.72
N SER A 328 16.29 10.07 -12.63
CA SER A 328 17.71 9.72 -12.66
C SER A 328 18.22 9.22 -11.32
N MET A 329 19.26 8.41 -11.38
CA MET A 329 20.10 8.01 -10.25
C MET A 329 21.55 8.29 -10.62
N THR A 330 22.27 9.01 -9.75
CA THR A 330 23.70 9.29 -9.89
C THR A 330 24.45 8.64 -8.72
N ASP A 331 25.51 7.88 -9.02
CA ASP A 331 26.37 7.25 -8.01
C ASP A 331 27.48 8.22 -7.50
N GLY A 332 28.31 7.75 -6.56
CA GLY A 332 29.39 8.53 -5.96
C GLY A 332 30.53 8.89 -6.93
N GLU A 333 30.63 8.21 -8.05
CA GLU A 333 31.61 8.48 -9.12
C GLU A 333 31.04 9.46 -10.16
N GLY A 334 29.78 9.86 -10.04
CA GLY A 334 29.10 10.77 -10.96
C GLY A 334 28.45 10.07 -12.17
N ASN A 335 28.43 8.75 -12.20
CA ASN A 335 27.75 8.00 -13.24
C ASN A 335 26.24 8.14 -13.07
N THR A 336 25.56 8.56 -14.13
CA THR A 336 24.10 8.80 -14.08
C THR A 336 23.34 7.84 -14.97
N THR A 337 22.47 7.07 -14.39
CA THR A 337 21.44 6.29 -15.08
C THR A 337 20.14 7.10 -15.15
N ARG A 338 19.51 7.18 -16.32
CA ARG A 338 18.25 7.90 -16.54
C ARG A 338 17.12 6.95 -16.88
N TYR A 339 15.93 7.30 -16.41
CA TYR A 339 14.70 6.53 -16.59
C TYR A 339 13.63 7.39 -17.24
N ALA A 340 12.91 6.82 -18.19
CA ALA A 340 11.73 7.44 -18.79
C ALA A 340 10.53 6.48 -18.69
N TYR A 341 9.35 7.06 -18.58
CA TYR A 341 8.12 6.31 -18.30
C TYR A 341 7.06 6.58 -19.37
N THR A 342 6.15 5.64 -19.55
CA THR A 342 4.92 5.84 -20.32
C THR A 342 3.99 6.79 -19.58
N LEU A 343 2.95 7.29 -20.21
CA LEU A 343 1.92 8.10 -19.57
C LEU A 343 1.18 7.35 -18.45
N SER A 344 1.13 6.02 -18.53
CA SER A 344 0.58 5.14 -17.47
C SER A 344 1.56 4.84 -16.33
N GLY A 345 2.79 5.38 -16.36
CA GLY A 345 3.79 5.23 -15.30
C GLY A 345 4.63 3.95 -15.39
N GLN A 346 4.54 3.18 -16.48
CA GLN A 346 5.40 2.02 -16.72
C GLN A 346 6.76 2.46 -17.22
N LEU A 347 7.85 1.79 -16.81
CA LEU A 347 9.22 2.10 -17.25
C LEU A 347 9.37 1.88 -18.76
N ALA A 348 9.51 2.97 -19.55
CA ALA A 348 9.61 2.90 -20.99
C ALA A 348 11.06 2.77 -21.48
N LYS A 349 12.03 3.39 -20.77
CA LYS A 349 13.41 3.42 -21.21
C LYS A 349 14.37 3.59 -20.06
N VAL A 350 15.50 2.92 -20.11
CA VAL A 350 16.66 3.12 -19.25
C VAL A 350 17.85 3.52 -20.12
N THR A 351 18.56 4.59 -19.73
CA THR A 351 19.82 5.02 -20.37
C THR A 351 20.91 4.95 -19.31
N ASP A 352 21.94 4.13 -19.51
CA ASP A 352 23.07 4.03 -18.57
C ASP A 352 24.03 5.24 -18.69
N ALA A 353 25.05 5.28 -17.81
CA ALA A 353 26.03 6.36 -17.78
C ALA A 353 26.90 6.44 -19.06
N LEU A 354 27.00 5.38 -19.84
CA LEU A 354 27.72 5.31 -21.10
C LEU A 354 26.84 5.70 -22.31
N GLY A 355 25.55 5.93 -22.07
CA GLY A 355 24.57 6.26 -23.09
C GLY A 355 23.94 5.05 -23.80
N ASN A 356 24.16 3.83 -23.29
CA ASN A 356 23.45 2.67 -23.81
C ASN A 356 21.99 2.71 -23.37
N GLU A 357 21.08 2.36 -24.29
CA GLU A 357 19.65 2.43 -24.07
C GLU A 357 19.01 1.04 -24.05
N THR A 358 18.11 0.83 -23.11
CA THR A 358 17.20 -0.33 -23.06
C THR A 358 15.78 0.20 -23.09
N GLU A 359 14.99 -0.23 -24.08
CA GLU A 359 13.58 0.15 -24.22
C GLU A 359 12.67 -1.01 -23.84
N TYR A 360 11.53 -0.68 -23.20
CA TYR A 360 10.51 -1.62 -22.77
C TYR A 360 9.20 -1.31 -23.50
N GLN A 361 8.54 -2.33 -23.99
CA GLN A 361 7.23 -2.23 -24.61
C GLN A 361 6.27 -3.13 -23.83
N TYR A 362 5.07 -2.63 -23.61
CA TYR A 362 4.04 -3.32 -22.85
C TYR A 362 2.85 -3.58 -23.77
N ASP A 363 2.24 -4.75 -23.65
CA ASP A 363 0.97 -5.02 -24.29
C ASP A 363 -0.15 -4.24 -23.60
N VAL A 364 -1.28 -4.11 -24.28
CA VAL A 364 -2.45 -3.36 -23.77
C VAL A 364 -3.42 -4.21 -22.96
N CYS A 365 -3.02 -5.45 -22.67
CA CYS A 365 -3.84 -6.43 -21.95
C CYS A 365 -3.51 -6.39 -20.45
N TYR A 366 -4.24 -5.58 -19.69
CA TYR A 366 -4.33 -5.68 -18.23
C TYR A 366 -5.73 -5.32 -17.75
#